data_8a5f663b657a8d0b606af3be62e01a06
#
_entry.id   8a5f663b657a8d0b606af3be62e01a06
#
_cell.length_a   1.000
_cell.length_b   1.000
_cell.length_c   1.000
_cell.angle_alpha   90.00
_cell.angle_beta   90.00
_cell.angle_gamma   90.00
#
_symmetry.space_group_name_H-M   'P 1'
#
loop_
_entity.id
_entity.type
_entity.pdbx_description
1 polymer ?
#
loop_
_entity_poly.entity_id
_entity_poly.type
_entity_poly.pdbx_seq_one_letter_code
_entity_poly.pdbx_strand_id
1 'polypeptide(L)'
;MTLEISLDERRRSRESTRVAPAHARSWLLLSALHDDAFDAAQLSRADQVVLDCEDAVDDSLKGVARGKVLDWFAAGGRAWVRINERSSVAWADDVRALRDAAGHDTTGLAGVMLAKTESADQVVDTVQRLGGTVPVIALVESALGIEDAVSIARAPGVFRLAFGSGDYRRDTGASNEPLAMAYPRSRLVAASRIGGLTGPIDGPTVGTTHPVLRVQSGEAVDLGMTGKICLDLEQPAVINECFSPSPADVAWAIDFLADFEASGGVIRDGSDKPRLARARLITERAALFRVNPT
;
A
#
# COMPACT_ATOMS: atom_id res chain seq x y z
N MET A 1 -36.63 5.56 17.93
CA MET A 1 -36.27 6.20 16.65
C MET A 1 -34.75 6.17 16.58
N THR A 2 -34.20 5.16 15.96
CA THR A 2 -32.73 5.05 15.77
C THR A 2 -32.36 6.06 14.69
N LEU A 3 -31.57 7.08 15.04
CA LEU A 3 -31.04 8.03 14.06
C LEU A 3 -30.14 7.24 13.10
N GLU A 4 -30.53 7.13 11.85
CA GLU A 4 -29.71 6.54 10.81
C GLU A 4 -28.52 7.49 10.54
N ILE A 5 -27.30 7.01 10.81
CA ILE A 5 -26.06 7.75 10.54
C ILE A 5 -25.89 7.88 9.03
N SER A 6 -25.74 9.11 8.53
CA SER A 6 -25.57 9.38 7.11
C SER A 6 -24.29 8.76 6.55
N LEU A 7 -24.26 8.50 5.23
CA LEU A 7 -23.07 7.96 4.56
C LEU A 7 -21.83 8.85 4.79
N ASP A 8 -22.01 10.16 4.73
CA ASP A 8 -20.92 11.13 4.94
C ASP A 8 -20.37 11.11 6.37
N GLU A 9 -21.21 10.91 7.38
CA GLU A 9 -20.78 10.74 8.76
C GLU A 9 -20.03 9.43 8.94
N ARG A 10 -20.47 8.34 8.31
CA ARG A 10 -19.76 7.05 8.30
C ARG A 10 -18.40 7.17 7.62
N ARG A 11 -18.29 7.84 6.46
CA ARG A 11 -17.04 8.10 5.75
C ARG A 11 -16.08 8.92 6.62
N ARG A 12 -16.53 10.03 7.24
CA ARG A 12 -15.71 10.85 8.15
C ARG A 12 -15.23 10.05 9.36
N SER A 13 -16.11 9.28 10.00
CA SER A 13 -15.75 8.42 11.12
C SER A 13 -14.70 7.38 10.73
N ARG A 14 -14.85 6.75 9.55
CA ARG A 14 -13.86 5.78 9.07
C ARG A 14 -12.53 6.43 8.75
N GLU A 15 -12.52 7.61 8.12
CA GLU A 15 -11.30 8.33 7.77
C GLU A 15 -10.52 8.78 9.03
N SER A 16 -11.19 9.22 10.08
CA SER A 16 -10.54 9.60 11.35
C SER A 16 -9.83 8.43 12.06
N THR A 17 -10.17 7.19 11.72
CA THR A 17 -9.58 5.97 12.30
C THR A 17 -8.64 5.24 11.34
N ARG A 18 -8.54 5.71 10.09
CA ARG A 18 -7.74 5.08 9.04
C ARG A 18 -6.25 5.23 9.31
N VAL A 19 -5.50 4.17 9.08
CA VAL A 19 -4.05 4.22 9.13
C VAL A 19 -3.54 5.08 7.96
N ALA A 20 -2.64 6.02 8.26
CA ALA A 20 -2.05 6.88 7.24
C ALA A 20 -1.36 6.07 6.14
N PRO A 21 -1.41 6.52 4.86
CA PRO A 21 -0.87 5.76 3.72
C PRO A 21 0.59 5.32 3.88
N ALA A 22 1.42 6.13 4.56
CA ALA A 22 2.81 5.79 4.81
C ALA A 22 2.99 4.50 5.65
N HIS A 23 2.00 4.16 6.48
CA HIS A 23 2.04 3.01 7.39
C HIS A 23 0.98 1.95 7.04
N ALA A 24 0.20 2.16 5.98
CA ALA A 24 -0.90 1.28 5.60
C ALA A 24 -0.41 -0.13 5.26
N ARG A 25 -1.11 -1.12 5.87
CA ARG A 25 -0.82 -2.54 5.76
C ARG A 25 -1.62 -3.19 4.63
N SER A 26 -2.91 -2.90 4.53
CA SER A 26 -3.80 -3.46 3.51
C SER A 26 -4.20 -2.40 2.48
N TRP A 27 -4.09 -2.77 1.20
CA TRP A 27 -4.37 -1.94 0.04
C TRP A 27 -5.41 -2.67 -0.81
N LEU A 28 -6.69 -2.36 -0.60
CA LEU A 28 -7.79 -3.02 -1.30
C LEU A 28 -7.92 -2.47 -2.72
N LEU A 29 -7.57 -3.30 -3.69
CA LEU A 29 -7.67 -3.02 -5.11
C LEU A 29 -8.98 -3.58 -5.66
N LEU A 30 -9.79 -2.74 -6.29
CA LEU A 30 -11.03 -3.14 -6.95
C LEU A 30 -11.21 -2.42 -8.29
N SER A 31 -11.82 -3.09 -9.26
CA SER A 31 -12.07 -2.51 -10.57
C SER A 31 -12.90 -1.23 -10.48
N ALA A 32 -12.47 -0.20 -11.19
CA ALA A 32 -13.19 1.07 -11.31
C ALA A 32 -14.52 0.97 -12.08
N LEU A 33 -14.86 -0.21 -12.61
CA LEU A 33 -16.19 -0.47 -13.20
C LEU A 33 -17.24 -0.85 -12.16
N HIS A 34 -16.86 -1.27 -10.95
CA HIS A 34 -17.74 -1.70 -9.87
C HIS A 34 -18.00 -0.56 -8.87
N ASP A 35 -18.56 0.56 -9.34
CA ASP A 35 -18.86 1.75 -8.53
C ASP A 35 -19.89 1.48 -7.40
N ASP A 36 -20.72 0.48 -7.54
CA ASP A 36 -21.62 -0.04 -6.49
C ASP A 36 -20.87 -0.57 -5.25
N ALA A 37 -19.61 -0.97 -5.40
CA ALA A 37 -18.76 -1.48 -4.32
C ALA A 37 -17.86 -0.40 -3.66
N PHE A 38 -17.72 0.80 -4.21
CA PHE A 38 -16.77 1.80 -3.75
C PHE A 38 -17.00 2.23 -2.30
N ASP A 39 -18.26 2.47 -1.91
CA ASP A 39 -18.60 2.85 -0.53
C ASP A 39 -18.33 1.72 0.45
N ALA A 40 -18.66 0.48 0.08
CA ALA A 40 -18.35 -0.69 0.91
C ALA A 40 -16.83 -0.83 1.11
N ALA A 41 -16.04 -0.61 0.05
CA ALA A 41 -14.59 -0.63 0.12
C ALA A 41 -14.04 0.49 1.02
N GLN A 42 -14.53 1.72 0.87
CA GLN A 42 -14.11 2.86 1.70
C GLN A 42 -14.47 2.65 3.17
N LEU A 43 -15.59 2.04 3.48
CA LEU A 43 -16.03 1.76 4.84
C LEU A 43 -15.45 0.46 5.42
N SER A 44 -14.74 -0.34 4.63
CA SER A 44 -14.15 -1.61 5.02
C SER A 44 -13.01 -1.46 6.03
N ARG A 45 -12.45 -2.59 6.46
CA ARG A 45 -11.25 -2.67 7.30
C ARG A 45 -9.94 -2.38 6.56
N ALA A 46 -9.98 -2.18 5.24
CA ALA A 46 -8.78 -1.85 4.46
C ALA A 46 -8.15 -0.54 4.94
N ASP A 47 -6.84 -0.54 5.16
CA ASP A 47 -6.13 0.69 5.52
C ASP A 47 -6.17 1.69 4.37
N GLN A 48 -6.09 1.24 3.12
CA GLN A 48 -6.25 2.07 1.92
C GLN A 48 -7.11 1.34 0.87
N VAL A 49 -7.76 2.13 0.01
CA VAL A 49 -8.53 1.65 -1.16
C VAL A 49 -7.86 2.17 -2.41
N VAL A 50 -7.77 1.32 -3.43
CA VAL A 50 -7.22 1.63 -4.76
C VAL A 50 -8.27 1.26 -5.80
N LEU A 51 -8.74 2.25 -6.56
CA LEU A 51 -9.63 2.04 -7.69
C LEU A 51 -8.80 1.76 -8.95
N ASP A 52 -9.06 0.63 -9.58
CA ASP A 52 -8.25 0.14 -10.69
C ASP A 52 -8.81 0.58 -12.05
N CYS A 53 -8.08 1.44 -12.74
CA CYS A 53 -8.35 1.84 -14.13
C CYS A 53 -7.44 1.12 -15.14
N GLU A 54 -6.65 0.12 -14.70
CA GLU A 54 -5.66 -0.57 -15.52
C GLU A 54 -6.14 -2.00 -15.88
N ASP A 55 -5.48 -3.06 -15.46
CA ASP A 55 -5.71 -4.43 -15.94
C ASP A 55 -7.12 -4.99 -15.62
N ALA A 56 -7.80 -4.51 -14.59
CA ALA A 56 -9.16 -4.91 -14.29
C ALA A 56 -10.24 -4.20 -15.13
N VAL A 57 -9.83 -3.45 -16.15
CA VAL A 57 -10.71 -2.68 -17.05
C VAL A 57 -10.32 -2.90 -18.50
N ASP A 58 -11.26 -3.37 -19.33
CA ASP A 58 -11.05 -3.47 -20.75
C ASP A 58 -10.73 -2.11 -21.40
N ASP A 59 -9.86 -2.09 -22.40
CA ASP A 59 -9.39 -0.86 -23.03
C ASP A 59 -10.55 0.03 -23.54
N SER A 60 -11.60 -0.58 -24.05
CA SER A 60 -12.79 0.14 -24.55
C SER A 60 -13.61 0.80 -23.41
N LEU A 61 -13.42 0.38 -22.18
CA LEU A 61 -14.16 0.85 -21.00
C LEU A 61 -13.35 1.78 -20.09
N LYS A 62 -12.06 2.03 -20.37
CA LYS A 62 -11.20 2.86 -19.51
C LYS A 62 -11.75 4.30 -19.32
N GLY A 63 -12.38 4.87 -20.34
CA GLY A 63 -13.06 6.13 -20.21
C GLY A 63 -14.26 6.10 -19.27
N VAL A 64 -15.04 5.02 -19.30
CA VAL A 64 -16.19 4.81 -18.40
C VAL A 64 -15.71 4.65 -16.96
N ALA A 65 -14.70 3.78 -16.73
CA ALA A 65 -14.11 3.56 -15.41
C ALA A 65 -13.60 4.87 -14.79
N ARG A 66 -12.88 5.68 -15.57
CA ARG A 66 -12.39 7.00 -15.16
C ARG A 66 -13.53 7.94 -14.76
N GLY A 67 -14.61 7.99 -15.56
CA GLY A 67 -15.81 8.77 -15.25
C GLY A 67 -16.41 8.37 -13.90
N LYS A 68 -16.62 7.07 -13.65
CA LYS A 68 -17.14 6.56 -12.39
C LYS A 68 -16.30 6.95 -11.17
N VAL A 69 -14.97 6.90 -11.30
CA VAL A 69 -14.03 7.36 -10.24
C VAL A 69 -14.24 8.83 -9.93
N LEU A 70 -14.29 9.68 -10.97
CA LEU A 70 -14.45 11.12 -10.80
C LEU A 70 -15.81 11.50 -10.21
N ASP A 71 -16.88 10.84 -10.66
CA ASP A 71 -18.24 11.06 -10.14
C ASP A 71 -18.32 10.67 -8.66
N TRP A 72 -17.68 9.57 -8.27
CA TRP A 72 -17.66 9.15 -6.87
C TRP A 72 -16.80 10.08 -6.00
N PHE A 73 -15.69 10.60 -6.50
CA PHE A 73 -14.91 11.64 -5.81
C PHE A 73 -15.73 12.92 -5.60
N ALA A 74 -16.48 13.37 -6.63
CA ALA A 74 -17.38 14.51 -6.52
C ALA A 74 -18.50 14.28 -5.49
N ALA A 75 -18.91 13.02 -5.27
CA ALA A 75 -19.85 12.60 -4.23
C ALA A 75 -19.20 12.40 -2.85
N GLY A 76 -17.96 12.85 -2.60
CA GLY A 76 -17.27 12.78 -1.32
C GLY A 76 -16.53 11.44 -1.04
N GLY A 77 -16.42 10.57 -2.02
CA GLY A 77 -15.57 9.38 -1.94
C GLY A 77 -14.09 9.72 -1.88
N ARG A 78 -13.27 8.82 -1.29
CA ARG A 78 -11.82 9.01 -1.18
C ARG A 78 -11.05 7.71 -1.40
N ALA A 79 -10.13 7.69 -2.38
CA ALA A 79 -9.29 6.53 -2.67
C ALA A 79 -7.99 6.92 -3.40
N TRP A 80 -7.09 5.96 -3.54
CA TRP A 80 -6.03 5.93 -4.54
C TRP A 80 -6.59 5.46 -5.88
N VAL A 81 -5.89 5.75 -6.98
CA VAL A 81 -6.25 5.25 -8.31
C VAL A 81 -5.05 4.54 -8.91
N ARG A 82 -5.21 3.26 -9.29
CA ARG A 82 -4.22 2.61 -10.17
C ARG A 82 -4.46 3.09 -11.59
N ILE A 83 -3.49 3.82 -12.11
CA ILE A 83 -3.48 4.37 -13.46
C ILE A 83 -2.69 3.46 -14.40
N ASN A 84 -2.97 3.57 -15.68
CA ASN A 84 -2.33 2.80 -16.73
C ASN A 84 -0.82 3.07 -16.81
N GLU A 85 -0.09 2.18 -17.47
CA GLU A 85 1.35 2.32 -17.72
C GLU A 85 1.69 3.59 -18.51
N ARG A 86 2.85 4.19 -18.23
CA ARG A 86 3.30 5.45 -18.82
C ARG A 86 3.33 5.46 -20.35
N SER A 87 3.58 4.33 -20.97
CA SER A 87 3.65 4.19 -22.43
C SER A 87 2.29 4.19 -23.13
N SER A 88 1.20 3.99 -22.39
CA SER A 88 -0.15 3.88 -22.96
C SER A 88 -0.84 5.23 -23.20
N VAL A 89 -1.75 5.26 -24.16
CA VAL A 89 -2.62 6.42 -24.40
C VAL A 89 -3.54 6.65 -23.19
N ALA A 90 -4.02 5.58 -22.57
CA ALA A 90 -4.90 5.64 -21.41
C ALA A 90 -4.25 6.37 -20.22
N TRP A 91 -2.93 6.22 -20.01
CA TRP A 91 -2.20 6.96 -18.98
C TRP A 91 -2.33 8.48 -19.15
N ALA A 92 -2.15 8.98 -20.37
CA ALA A 92 -2.23 10.43 -20.62
C ALA A 92 -3.63 10.99 -20.29
N ASP A 93 -4.67 10.21 -20.57
CA ASP A 93 -6.05 10.54 -20.23
C ASP A 93 -6.32 10.46 -18.72
N ASP A 94 -5.79 9.42 -18.05
CA ASP A 94 -5.90 9.26 -16.60
C ASP A 94 -5.27 10.44 -15.86
N VAL A 95 -4.03 10.76 -16.20
CA VAL A 95 -3.28 11.85 -15.58
C VAL A 95 -3.96 13.19 -15.78
N ARG A 96 -4.45 13.47 -17.00
CA ARG A 96 -5.19 14.72 -17.30
C ARG A 96 -6.44 14.83 -16.43
N ALA A 97 -7.26 13.79 -16.40
CA ALA A 97 -8.53 13.79 -15.67
C ALA A 97 -8.32 13.91 -14.15
N LEU A 98 -7.34 13.18 -13.60
CA LEU A 98 -7.03 13.22 -12.16
C LEU A 98 -6.39 14.55 -11.74
N ARG A 99 -5.54 15.15 -12.58
CA ARG A 99 -4.99 16.50 -12.33
C ARG A 99 -6.10 17.54 -12.26
N ASP A 100 -7.03 17.49 -13.21
CA ASP A 100 -8.13 18.46 -13.28
C ASP A 100 -9.05 18.31 -12.05
N ALA A 101 -9.28 17.07 -11.58
CA ALA A 101 -9.98 16.80 -10.32
C ALA A 101 -9.20 17.28 -9.10
N ALA A 102 -7.88 17.10 -9.06
CA ALA A 102 -7.02 17.48 -7.93
C ALA A 102 -6.93 19.00 -7.71
N GLY A 103 -7.23 19.80 -8.74
CA GLY A 103 -7.28 21.26 -8.67
C GLY A 103 -8.46 21.83 -7.86
N HIS A 104 -9.36 20.99 -7.36
CA HIS A 104 -10.51 21.40 -6.55
C HIS A 104 -10.28 21.03 -5.07
N ASP A 105 -10.62 21.92 -4.14
CA ASP A 105 -10.42 21.76 -2.68
C ASP A 105 -11.10 20.51 -2.06
N THR A 106 -11.95 19.84 -2.81
CA THR A 106 -12.74 18.68 -2.36
C THR A 106 -12.32 17.37 -3.04
N THR A 107 -11.09 17.31 -3.58
CA THR A 107 -10.68 16.09 -4.29
C THR A 107 -10.63 14.87 -3.38
N GLY A 108 -11.28 13.78 -3.80
CA GLY A 108 -11.21 12.47 -3.17
C GLY A 108 -9.93 11.70 -3.51
N LEU A 109 -9.07 12.24 -4.37
CA LEU A 109 -7.83 11.60 -4.79
C LEU A 109 -6.81 11.62 -3.66
N ALA A 110 -6.48 10.44 -3.13
CA ALA A 110 -5.45 10.27 -2.10
C ALA A 110 -4.04 10.15 -2.69
N GLY A 111 -3.93 9.71 -3.93
CA GLY A 111 -2.70 9.50 -4.69
C GLY A 111 -2.93 8.57 -5.86
N VAL A 112 -1.88 8.25 -6.60
CA VAL A 112 -1.95 7.29 -7.71
C VAL A 112 -0.98 6.13 -7.52
N MET A 113 -1.32 4.98 -8.09
CA MET A 113 -0.44 3.83 -8.27
C MET A 113 -0.15 3.71 -9.77
N LEU A 114 1.09 3.98 -10.18
CA LEU A 114 1.51 3.88 -11.57
C LEU A 114 1.83 2.43 -11.90
N ALA A 115 1.04 1.82 -12.78
CA ALA A 115 1.26 0.46 -13.24
C ALA A 115 2.54 0.33 -14.09
N LYS A 116 3.12 -0.85 -14.10
CA LYS A 116 4.26 -1.25 -14.96
C LYS A 116 5.41 -0.25 -14.93
N THR A 117 5.77 0.20 -13.73
CA THR A 117 6.86 1.15 -13.54
C THR A 117 8.22 0.47 -13.70
N GLU A 118 9.01 0.94 -14.66
CA GLU A 118 10.31 0.39 -15.02
C GLU A 118 11.46 1.40 -14.93
N SER A 119 11.18 2.69 -14.71
CA SER A 119 12.22 3.71 -14.60
C SER A 119 11.80 4.89 -13.71
N ALA A 120 12.81 5.61 -13.20
CA ALA A 120 12.63 6.85 -12.45
C ALA A 120 11.90 7.93 -13.28
N ASP A 121 12.20 8.02 -14.58
CA ASP A 121 11.62 9.04 -15.47
C ASP A 121 10.10 8.88 -15.62
N GLN A 122 9.59 7.64 -15.60
CA GLN A 122 8.14 7.39 -15.64
C GLN A 122 7.44 7.96 -14.41
N VAL A 123 8.06 7.83 -13.22
CA VAL A 123 7.56 8.42 -11.98
C VAL A 123 7.60 9.93 -12.04
N VAL A 124 8.75 10.50 -12.43
CA VAL A 124 8.95 11.96 -12.49
C VAL A 124 7.97 12.62 -13.45
N ASP A 125 7.78 12.06 -14.66
CA ASP A 125 6.81 12.59 -15.64
C ASP A 125 5.39 12.52 -15.10
N THR A 126 5.02 11.41 -14.42
CA THR A 126 3.69 11.24 -13.81
C THR A 126 3.46 12.28 -12.71
N VAL A 127 4.42 12.47 -11.80
CA VAL A 127 4.36 13.47 -10.71
C VAL A 127 4.19 14.88 -11.29
N GLN A 128 5.00 15.24 -12.28
CA GLN A 128 4.96 16.57 -12.90
C GLN A 128 3.61 16.85 -13.56
N ARG A 129 3.09 15.89 -14.31
CA ARG A 129 1.80 16.03 -14.99
C ARG A 129 0.61 16.06 -14.06
N LEU A 130 0.71 15.44 -12.89
CA LEU A 130 -0.29 15.54 -11.81
C LEU A 130 -0.19 16.84 -10.99
N GLY A 131 0.70 17.77 -11.36
CA GLY A 131 0.84 19.05 -10.66
C GLY A 131 1.83 19.04 -9.49
N GLY A 132 2.62 17.99 -9.32
CA GLY A 132 3.74 17.93 -8.37
C GLY A 132 3.38 17.62 -6.91
N THR A 133 2.10 17.53 -6.55
CA THR A 133 1.63 17.35 -5.16
C THR A 133 0.96 15.99 -4.90
N VAL A 134 0.49 15.32 -5.94
CA VAL A 134 -0.17 14.01 -5.83
C VAL A 134 0.90 12.93 -5.60
N PRO A 135 0.84 12.17 -4.49
CA PRO A 135 1.83 11.13 -4.22
C PRO A 135 1.70 9.95 -5.19
N VAL A 136 2.83 9.39 -5.63
CA VAL A 136 2.87 8.29 -6.60
C VAL A 136 3.45 7.03 -5.95
N ILE A 137 2.68 5.95 -5.96
CA ILE A 137 3.17 4.60 -5.71
C ILE A 137 3.66 4.02 -7.03
N ALA A 138 4.91 3.59 -7.09
CA ALA A 138 5.46 2.89 -8.25
C ALA A 138 5.18 1.39 -8.13
N LEU A 139 4.30 0.84 -8.98
CA LEU A 139 4.02 -0.59 -9.06
C LEU A 139 5.05 -1.23 -10.01
N VAL A 140 5.98 -1.96 -9.40
CA VAL A 140 7.09 -2.64 -10.09
C VAL A 140 6.73 -4.09 -10.31
N GLU A 141 6.70 -4.52 -11.55
CA GLU A 141 6.09 -5.80 -11.93
C GLU A 141 6.73 -6.46 -13.18
N SER A 142 7.98 -6.07 -13.48
CA SER A 142 8.82 -6.69 -14.52
C SER A 142 10.25 -6.88 -14.01
N ALA A 143 11.02 -7.73 -14.70
CA ALA A 143 12.44 -7.93 -14.43
C ALA A 143 13.22 -6.61 -14.51
N LEU A 144 12.94 -5.80 -15.54
CA LEU A 144 13.58 -4.49 -15.72
C LEU A 144 13.28 -3.56 -14.55
N GLY A 145 12.01 -3.44 -14.13
CA GLY A 145 11.63 -2.61 -13.00
C GLY A 145 12.24 -3.07 -11.68
N ILE A 146 12.37 -4.38 -11.45
CA ILE A 146 13.07 -4.93 -10.27
C ILE A 146 14.54 -4.54 -10.25
N GLU A 147 15.24 -4.61 -11.39
CA GLU A 147 16.65 -4.21 -11.47
C GLU A 147 16.81 -2.69 -11.27
N ASP A 148 15.91 -1.87 -11.82
CA ASP A 148 15.95 -0.41 -11.68
C ASP A 148 15.30 0.13 -10.39
N ALA A 149 14.85 -0.74 -9.49
CA ALA A 149 14.08 -0.38 -8.29
C ALA A 149 14.76 0.68 -7.41
N VAL A 150 16.11 0.74 -7.36
CA VAL A 150 16.82 1.76 -6.59
C VAL A 150 16.69 3.14 -7.23
N SER A 151 16.79 3.23 -8.55
CA SER A 151 16.58 4.45 -9.32
C SER A 151 15.14 4.95 -9.13
N ILE A 152 14.17 4.05 -9.29
CA ILE A 152 12.75 4.32 -9.08
C ILE A 152 12.49 4.83 -7.65
N ALA A 153 13.05 4.15 -6.62
CA ALA A 153 12.87 4.53 -5.22
C ALA A 153 13.46 5.91 -4.86
N ARG A 154 14.40 6.42 -5.66
CA ARG A 154 15.01 7.74 -5.50
C ARG A 154 14.37 8.82 -6.37
N ALA A 155 13.41 8.46 -7.20
CA ALA A 155 12.73 9.42 -8.08
C ALA A 155 11.98 10.48 -7.25
N PRO A 156 12.13 11.78 -7.57
CA PRO A 156 11.36 12.82 -6.91
C PRO A 156 9.85 12.59 -7.00
N GLY A 157 9.17 12.62 -5.86
CA GLY A 157 7.74 12.45 -5.76
C GLY A 157 7.25 11.00 -5.67
N VAL A 158 8.15 10.01 -5.72
CA VAL A 158 7.78 8.63 -5.36
C VAL A 158 7.41 8.58 -3.89
N PHE A 159 6.28 7.91 -3.59
CA PHE A 159 5.77 7.77 -2.23
C PHE A 159 6.11 6.41 -1.61
N ARG A 160 5.86 5.33 -2.34
CA ARG A 160 6.18 3.95 -1.95
C ARG A 160 6.43 3.11 -3.20
N LEU A 161 7.11 1.98 -3.03
CA LEU A 161 7.14 0.92 -4.04
C LEU A 161 6.03 -0.09 -3.75
N ALA A 162 5.48 -0.69 -4.81
CA ALA A 162 4.59 -1.84 -4.73
C ALA A 162 5.08 -2.95 -5.67
N PHE A 163 4.79 -4.20 -5.35
CA PHE A 163 5.16 -5.37 -6.13
C PHE A 163 3.96 -5.96 -6.86
N GLY A 164 3.97 -5.96 -8.18
CA GLY A 164 2.99 -6.65 -9.02
C GLY A 164 3.42 -8.09 -9.29
N SER A 165 3.26 -8.98 -8.31
CA SER A 165 3.76 -10.36 -8.36
C SER A 165 3.17 -11.19 -9.51
N GLY A 166 1.95 -10.89 -9.94
CA GLY A 166 1.29 -11.56 -11.08
C GLY A 166 2.02 -11.30 -12.39
N ASP A 167 2.22 -10.03 -12.71
CA ASP A 167 2.87 -9.59 -13.94
C ASP A 167 4.37 -9.88 -13.95
N TYR A 168 5.03 -9.75 -12.81
CA TYR A 168 6.42 -10.19 -12.65
C TYR A 168 6.60 -11.67 -13.01
N ARG A 169 5.68 -12.54 -12.58
CA ARG A 169 5.73 -13.96 -12.93
C ARG A 169 5.43 -14.21 -14.40
N ARG A 170 4.53 -13.44 -15.00
CA ARG A 170 4.24 -13.51 -16.43
C ARG A 170 5.44 -13.07 -17.26
N ASP A 171 6.15 -12.03 -16.85
CA ASP A 171 7.35 -11.51 -17.52
C ASP A 171 8.54 -12.48 -17.42
N THR A 172 8.80 -13.01 -16.22
CA THR A 172 10.01 -13.79 -15.92
C THR A 172 9.83 -15.30 -16.05
N GLY A 173 8.60 -15.81 -16.08
CA GLY A 173 8.29 -17.24 -15.97
C GLY A 173 8.48 -17.84 -14.57
N ALA A 174 8.71 -17.02 -13.55
CA ALA A 174 8.88 -17.47 -12.17
C ALA A 174 7.61 -18.09 -11.60
N SER A 175 7.74 -19.11 -10.75
CA SER A 175 6.62 -19.69 -10.00
C SER A 175 6.18 -18.76 -8.85
N ASN A 176 5.05 -19.10 -8.20
CA ASN A 176 4.60 -18.37 -6.99
C ASN A 176 5.21 -18.94 -5.69
N GLU A 177 6.25 -19.76 -5.81
CA GLU A 177 6.91 -20.34 -4.64
C GLU A 177 7.70 -19.29 -3.84
N PRO A 178 7.78 -19.41 -2.51
CA PRO A 178 8.46 -18.42 -1.65
C PRO A 178 9.89 -18.11 -2.10
N LEU A 179 10.65 -19.15 -2.50
CA LEU A 179 12.03 -18.99 -2.94
C LEU A 179 12.13 -18.18 -4.24
N ALA A 180 11.23 -18.43 -5.20
CA ALA A 180 11.21 -17.70 -6.47
C ALA A 180 10.82 -16.22 -6.28
N MET A 181 9.98 -15.93 -5.28
CA MET A 181 9.53 -14.58 -4.95
C MET A 181 10.44 -13.85 -3.95
N ALA A 182 11.43 -14.51 -3.37
CA ALA A 182 12.32 -13.91 -2.36
C ALA A 182 13.20 -12.79 -2.94
N TYR A 183 13.77 -13.00 -4.12
CA TYR A 183 14.65 -12.00 -4.75
C TYR A 183 13.93 -10.69 -5.06
N PRO A 184 12.83 -10.66 -5.84
CA PRO A 184 12.15 -9.40 -6.16
C PRO A 184 11.64 -8.68 -4.92
N ARG A 185 11.09 -9.37 -3.92
CA ARG A 185 10.66 -8.78 -2.65
C ARG A 185 11.83 -8.15 -1.89
N SER A 186 12.92 -8.88 -1.69
CA SER A 186 14.12 -8.38 -1.00
C SER A 186 14.76 -7.20 -1.73
N ARG A 187 14.75 -7.23 -3.07
CA ARG A 187 15.27 -6.13 -3.88
C ARG A 187 14.45 -4.85 -3.69
N LEU A 188 13.12 -4.94 -3.66
CA LEU A 188 12.24 -3.81 -3.40
C LEU A 188 12.37 -3.27 -1.97
N VAL A 189 12.54 -4.16 -0.98
CA VAL A 189 12.79 -3.76 0.42
C VAL A 189 14.10 -2.98 0.54
N ALA A 190 15.18 -3.49 -0.05
CA ALA A 190 16.47 -2.80 -0.09
C ALA A 190 16.39 -1.46 -0.83
N ALA A 191 15.72 -1.42 -1.99
CA ALA A 191 15.53 -0.21 -2.77
C ALA A 191 14.74 0.85 -2.00
N SER A 192 13.61 0.48 -1.37
CA SER A 192 12.84 1.38 -0.53
C SER A 192 13.69 1.98 0.59
N ARG A 193 14.50 1.16 1.26
CA ARG A 193 15.40 1.62 2.32
C ARG A 193 16.46 2.60 1.82
N ILE A 194 17.06 2.32 0.65
CA ILE A 194 18.06 3.17 -0.01
C ILE A 194 17.43 4.50 -0.46
N GLY A 195 16.17 4.48 -0.93
CA GLY A 195 15.42 5.67 -1.32
C GLY A 195 14.87 6.48 -0.14
N GLY A 196 15.01 6.01 1.10
CA GLY A 196 14.43 6.67 2.29
C GLY A 196 12.91 6.53 2.39
N LEU A 197 12.32 5.58 1.65
CA LEU A 197 10.89 5.31 1.66
C LEU A 197 10.50 4.40 2.82
N THR A 198 9.21 4.39 3.16
CA THR A 198 8.63 3.29 3.95
C THR A 198 8.71 1.97 3.19
N GLY A 199 8.67 0.84 3.90
CA GLY A 199 8.79 -0.46 3.26
C GLY A 199 7.74 -0.70 2.16
N PRO A 200 8.03 -1.54 1.16
CA PRO A 200 7.18 -1.71 -0.01
C PRO A 200 5.90 -2.49 0.30
N ILE A 201 4.94 -2.40 -0.62
CA ILE A 201 3.66 -3.09 -0.62
C ILE A 201 3.82 -4.38 -1.42
N ASP A 202 3.53 -5.54 -0.83
CA ASP A 202 3.56 -6.83 -1.52
C ASP A 202 2.36 -7.02 -2.46
N GLY A 203 2.52 -7.90 -3.44
CA GLY A 203 1.47 -8.29 -4.39
C GLY A 203 0.33 -9.06 -3.74
N PRO A 204 -0.81 -9.21 -4.44
CA PRO A 204 -1.99 -9.86 -3.87
C PRO A 204 -1.80 -11.38 -3.73
N THR A 205 -2.53 -11.96 -2.77
CA THR A 205 -2.81 -13.39 -2.74
C THR A 205 -4.09 -13.63 -3.54
N VAL A 206 -3.99 -14.38 -4.61
CA VAL A 206 -5.14 -14.80 -5.44
C VAL A 206 -5.76 -16.04 -4.82
N GLY A 207 -7.08 -16.04 -4.68
CA GLY A 207 -7.81 -17.10 -3.99
C GLY A 207 -8.16 -16.69 -2.55
N THR A 208 -9.21 -17.29 -2.00
CA THR A 208 -9.93 -16.73 -0.84
C THR A 208 -9.74 -17.49 0.46
N THR A 209 -8.79 -18.43 0.55
CA THR A 209 -8.60 -19.13 1.82
C THR A 209 -7.72 -18.32 2.78
N HIS A 210 -8.26 -17.93 3.92
CA HIS A 210 -7.53 -17.20 4.96
C HIS A 210 -6.22 -17.88 5.39
N PRO A 211 -6.11 -19.22 5.49
CA PRO A 211 -4.83 -19.87 5.78
C PRO A 211 -3.73 -19.57 4.77
N VAL A 212 -4.02 -19.63 3.46
CA VAL A 212 -3.03 -19.32 2.40
C VAL A 212 -2.64 -17.85 2.45
N LEU A 213 -3.62 -16.95 2.61
CA LEU A 213 -3.37 -15.51 2.76
C LEU A 213 -2.45 -15.23 3.95
N ARG A 214 -2.68 -15.90 5.09
CA ARG A 214 -1.88 -15.74 6.31
C ARG A 214 -0.44 -16.20 6.11
N VAL A 215 -0.23 -17.37 5.48
CA VAL A 215 1.11 -17.88 5.17
C VAL A 215 1.85 -16.91 4.25
N GLN A 216 1.27 -16.52 3.12
CA GLN A 216 1.93 -15.62 2.18
C GLN A 216 2.15 -14.21 2.74
N SER A 217 1.28 -13.74 3.64
CA SER A 217 1.48 -12.48 4.36
C SER A 217 2.66 -12.56 5.33
N GLY A 218 2.80 -13.69 6.05
CA GLY A 218 3.95 -13.95 6.92
C GLY A 218 5.28 -13.96 6.16
N GLU A 219 5.33 -14.67 5.02
CA GLU A 219 6.50 -14.70 4.14
C GLU A 219 6.91 -13.29 3.66
N ALA A 220 5.93 -12.45 3.32
CA ALA A 220 6.20 -11.07 2.93
C ALA A 220 6.75 -10.23 4.09
N VAL A 221 6.19 -10.38 5.29
CA VAL A 221 6.67 -9.72 6.53
C VAL A 221 8.10 -10.14 6.86
N ASP A 222 8.40 -11.43 6.77
CA ASP A 222 9.74 -11.98 7.04
C ASP A 222 10.81 -11.41 6.11
N LEU A 223 10.44 -11.06 4.88
CA LEU A 223 11.31 -10.39 3.91
C LEU A 223 11.37 -8.87 4.08
N GLY A 224 10.57 -8.27 4.98
CA GLY A 224 10.59 -6.84 5.27
C GLY A 224 9.59 -6.01 4.48
N MET A 225 8.61 -6.62 3.81
CA MET A 225 7.47 -5.91 3.25
C MET A 225 6.62 -5.32 4.38
N THR A 226 5.96 -4.18 4.16
CA THR A 226 5.20 -3.49 5.21
C THR A 226 3.73 -3.26 4.88
N GLY A 227 3.29 -3.77 3.74
CA GLY A 227 1.90 -3.78 3.31
C GLY A 227 1.68 -4.83 2.24
N LYS A 228 0.41 -5.05 1.88
CA LYS A 228 0.01 -6.03 0.87
C LYS A 228 -1.24 -5.57 0.12
N ILE A 229 -1.26 -5.76 -1.20
CA ILE A 229 -2.47 -5.60 -2.01
C ILE A 229 -3.44 -6.74 -1.66
N CYS A 230 -4.72 -6.43 -1.58
CA CYS A 230 -5.81 -7.39 -1.42
C CYS A 230 -6.91 -7.13 -2.44
N LEU A 231 -7.64 -8.18 -2.79
CA LEU A 231 -8.64 -8.18 -3.89
C LEU A 231 -10.06 -8.43 -3.39
N ASP A 232 -10.24 -8.65 -2.08
CA ASP A 232 -11.51 -9.00 -1.47
C ASP A 232 -11.70 -8.27 -0.14
N LEU A 233 -12.95 -7.92 0.19
CA LEU A 233 -13.32 -7.20 1.43
C LEU A 233 -13.01 -7.98 2.72
N GLU A 234 -12.87 -9.30 2.66
CA GLU A 234 -12.53 -10.16 3.80
C GLU A 234 -11.02 -10.22 4.09
N GLN A 235 -10.17 -9.96 3.09
CA GLN A 235 -8.72 -10.06 3.22
C GLN A 235 -8.06 -9.01 4.12
N PRO A 236 -8.52 -7.74 4.15
CA PRO A 236 -7.87 -6.69 4.94
C PRO A 236 -7.70 -7.01 6.42
N ALA A 237 -8.66 -7.71 7.03
CA ALA A 237 -8.58 -8.06 8.45
C ALA A 237 -7.40 -8.97 8.76
N VAL A 238 -7.19 -10.01 7.92
CA VAL A 238 -6.08 -10.96 8.03
C VAL A 238 -4.74 -10.28 7.75
N ILE A 239 -4.68 -9.46 6.70
CA ILE A 239 -3.47 -8.72 6.35
C ILE A 239 -3.07 -7.76 7.47
N ASN A 240 -4.03 -6.99 7.99
CA ASN A 240 -3.78 -6.05 9.08
C ASN A 240 -3.25 -6.73 10.33
N GLU A 241 -3.74 -7.93 10.65
CA GLU A 241 -3.22 -8.75 11.74
C GLU A 241 -1.77 -9.19 11.46
N CYS A 242 -1.50 -9.80 10.29
CA CYS A 242 -0.17 -10.32 9.95
C CYS A 242 0.91 -9.22 9.88
N PHE A 243 0.55 -8.04 9.39
CA PHE A 243 1.48 -6.91 9.25
C PHE A 243 1.55 -6.02 10.51
N SER A 244 0.90 -6.39 11.61
CA SER A 244 1.02 -5.74 12.92
C SER A 244 1.96 -6.53 13.83
N PRO A 245 2.57 -5.89 14.85
CA PRO A 245 3.24 -6.64 15.91
C PRO A 245 2.27 -7.60 16.59
N SER A 246 2.72 -8.77 16.97
CA SER A 246 1.90 -9.66 17.81
C SER A 246 1.77 -9.11 19.23
N PRO A 247 0.67 -9.41 19.96
CA PRO A 247 0.55 -9.03 21.37
C PRO A 247 1.73 -9.52 22.23
N ALA A 248 2.29 -10.69 21.93
CA ALA A 248 3.46 -11.22 22.62
C ALA A 248 4.74 -10.41 22.34
N ASP A 249 4.95 -9.99 21.07
CA ASP A 249 6.06 -9.07 20.74
C ASP A 249 5.91 -7.72 21.44
N VAL A 250 4.67 -7.21 21.57
CA VAL A 250 4.41 -5.95 22.28
C VAL A 250 4.74 -6.07 23.76
N ALA A 251 4.30 -7.17 24.41
CA ALA A 251 4.64 -7.44 25.81
C ALA A 251 6.15 -7.51 26.00
N TRP A 252 6.84 -8.31 25.18
CA TRP A 252 8.30 -8.40 25.21
C TRP A 252 8.99 -7.04 25.05
N ALA A 253 8.51 -6.20 24.13
CA ALA A 253 9.13 -4.91 23.86
C ALA A 253 8.96 -3.93 25.04
N ILE A 254 7.79 -3.94 25.68
CA ILE A 254 7.50 -3.12 26.87
C ILE A 254 8.41 -3.56 28.02
N ASP A 255 8.46 -4.87 28.33
CA ASP A 255 9.29 -5.42 29.41
C ASP A 255 10.78 -5.13 29.17
N PHE A 256 11.26 -5.35 27.93
CA PHE A 256 12.64 -5.06 27.59
C PHE A 256 13.01 -3.58 27.76
N LEU A 257 12.14 -2.64 27.35
CA LEU A 257 12.39 -1.22 27.51
C LEU A 257 12.40 -0.81 29.00
N ALA A 258 11.48 -1.35 29.80
CA ALA A 258 11.41 -1.10 31.24
C ALA A 258 12.68 -1.60 31.96
N ASP A 259 13.13 -2.83 31.65
CA ASP A 259 14.35 -3.42 32.22
C ASP A 259 15.62 -2.65 31.79
N PHE A 260 15.66 -2.18 30.53
CA PHE A 260 16.77 -1.36 30.04
C PHE A 260 16.88 -0.04 30.78
N GLU A 261 15.74 0.66 31.01
CA GLU A 261 15.71 1.89 31.77
C GLU A 261 16.05 1.67 33.24
N ALA A 262 15.48 0.64 33.89
CA ALA A 262 15.76 0.28 35.27
C ALA A 262 17.24 -0.06 35.52
N SER A 263 17.94 -0.61 34.50
CA SER A 263 19.38 -0.88 34.54
C SER A 263 20.28 0.34 34.25
N GLY A 264 19.67 1.55 34.18
CA GLY A 264 20.38 2.81 33.96
C GLY A 264 20.51 3.25 32.50
N GLY A 265 19.88 2.56 31.53
CA GLY A 265 19.85 2.95 30.13
C GLY A 265 21.19 2.83 29.38
N VAL A 266 22.14 2.04 29.93
CA VAL A 266 23.50 1.93 29.39
C VAL A 266 23.63 0.70 28.50
N ILE A 267 24.22 0.90 27.33
CA ILE A 267 24.57 -0.20 26.40
C ILE A 267 25.68 -1.05 27.04
N ARG A 268 25.44 -2.33 27.25
CA ARG A 268 26.36 -3.28 27.91
C ARG A 268 27.16 -4.09 26.91
N ASP A 269 26.56 -4.40 25.77
CA ASP A 269 27.18 -5.16 24.69
C ASP A 269 26.59 -4.85 23.31
N GLY A 270 27.13 -5.51 22.26
CA GLY A 270 26.70 -5.29 20.87
C GLY A 270 25.28 -5.71 20.55
N SER A 271 24.65 -6.55 21.41
CA SER A 271 23.27 -7.01 21.21
C SER A 271 22.22 -6.03 21.72
N ASP A 272 22.57 -5.15 22.66
CA ASP A 272 21.62 -4.20 23.25
C ASP A 272 21.10 -3.18 22.21
N LYS A 273 21.96 -2.65 21.33
CA LYS A 273 21.55 -1.67 20.32
C LYS A 273 20.50 -2.22 19.34
N PRO A 274 20.69 -3.39 18.71
CA PRO A 274 19.67 -3.97 17.84
C PRO A 274 18.36 -4.30 18.57
N ARG A 275 18.46 -4.84 19.81
CA ARG A 275 17.26 -5.16 20.61
C ARG A 275 16.49 -3.92 21.02
N LEU A 276 17.17 -2.87 21.42
CA LEU A 276 16.57 -1.56 21.75
C LEU A 276 15.87 -0.95 20.53
N ALA A 277 16.49 -0.97 19.37
CA ALA A 277 15.88 -0.50 18.13
C ALA A 277 14.65 -1.32 17.76
N ARG A 278 14.71 -2.65 17.89
CA ARG A 278 13.57 -3.56 17.65
C ARG A 278 12.43 -3.28 18.63
N ALA A 279 12.70 -3.15 19.92
CA ALA A 279 11.68 -2.91 20.92
C ALA A 279 10.97 -1.57 20.72
N ARG A 280 11.70 -0.50 20.41
CA ARG A 280 11.13 0.81 20.06
C ARG A 280 10.24 0.74 18.83
N LEU A 281 10.69 0.09 17.75
CA LEU A 281 9.90 -0.08 16.54
C LEU A 281 8.60 -0.85 16.80
N ILE A 282 8.64 -1.91 17.63
CA ILE A 282 7.46 -2.68 18.00
C ILE A 282 6.47 -1.81 18.76
N THR A 283 6.92 -1.05 19.77
CA THR A 283 6.04 -0.19 20.56
C THR A 283 5.45 0.96 19.74
N GLU A 284 6.21 1.58 18.85
CA GLU A 284 5.71 2.58 17.91
C GLU A 284 4.61 2.01 17.00
N ARG A 285 4.85 0.82 16.41
CA ARG A 285 3.87 0.16 15.55
C ARG A 285 2.65 -0.32 16.33
N ALA A 286 2.83 -0.80 17.57
CA ALA A 286 1.72 -1.19 18.43
C ALA A 286 0.80 0.02 18.74
N ALA A 287 1.35 1.18 19.05
CA ALA A 287 0.60 2.41 19.26
C ALA A 287 -0.14 2.83 17.97
N LEU A 288 0.55 2.82 16.82
CA LEU A 288 -0.01 3.18 15.52
C LEU A 288 -1.19 2.28 15.12
N PHE A 289 -1.05 0.97 15.33
CA PHE A 289 -2.06 -0.04 14.94
C PHE A 289 -3.03 -0.40 16.07
N ARG A 290 -2.89 0.23 17.24
CA ARG A 290 -3.73 0.01 18.42
C ARG A 290 -3.71 -1.46 18.89
N VAL A 291 -2.53 -2.06 18.90
CA VAL A 291 -2.30 -3.42 19.42
C VAL A 291 -1.91 -3.32 20.89
N ASN A 292 -2.67 -3.99 21.75
CA ASN A 292 -2.38 -4.06 23.18
C ASN A 292 -1.55 -5.30 23.51
N PRO A 293 -0.69 -5.25 24.54
CA PRO A 293 -0.06 -6.44 25.09
C PRO A 293 -1.13 -7.38 25.68
N THR A 294 -0.90 -8.66 25.61
CA THR A 294 -1.72 -9.66 26.31
C THR A 294 -1.19 -9.93 27.70
#